data_391ad1c03b232b0620ad7513f3d9ee4f
#
_entry.id   391ad1c03b232b0620ad7513f3d9ee4f
#
_cell.length_a   1.000
_cell.length_b   1.000
_cell.length_c   1.000
_cell.angle_alpha   90.00
_cell.angle_beta   90.00
_cell.angle_gamma   90.00
#
_symmetry.space_group_name_H-M   'P 1'
#
loop_
_entity.id
_entity.type
_entity.pdbx_description
1 polymer ?
#
loop_
_entity_poly.entity_id
_entity_poly.type
_entity_poly.pdbx_seq_one_letter_code
_entity_poly.pdbx_strand_id
1 'polypeptide(L)'
;MIRKLTILAACLTTVLAICAQKRDKYEFKRNLPVYADSLIADLTYPLAWGNSDITDFGEWKRAARQKVFDCMLPPPPRPEGGYKAKVIFEEQRDGYKARKLEIQLSRYYTVPAYVLIPDGKGPFPAVNVLHDHGAHLFIGKEKVISPLACEDSTVIRDANEWAAGYEGQFYGDYLAKNGFVVLATDAPMWGERGQMEGARRDRYDMIAGNMMMYGIDMSAYMTYDDIAATEFLASMPEVDKGRIGCTGWSMGAYRAWMLAALSDYIKAAVPVCWMITTDEQMSFKYQRTENGGFANCFPGLRRWLDYPHIASIACPCAMLFINGAQDKLFPVAGVQKAFDIMHQTWESQGVGDRLVTEIWDMPHSCPREAQRRALEFFKKHL
;
A
#
# COMPACT_ATOMS: atom_id res chain seq x y z
N MET A 1 -46.10 12.25 -48.80
CA MET A 1 -44.99 12.85 -48.02
C MET A 1 -44.70 12.11 -46.73
N ILE A 2 -45.69 11.69 -45.96
CA ILE A 2 -45.49 11.03 -44.62
C ILE A 2 -44.72 9.68 -44.72
N ARG A 3 -44.97 8.82 -45.71
CA ARG A 3 -44.28 7.53 -45.89
C ARG A 3 -42.77 7.66 -46.17
N LYS A 4 -42.31 8.72 -46.83
CA LYS A 4 -40.88 8.94 -47.10
C LYS A 4 -40.14 9.45 -45.86
N LEU A 5 -40.80 10.21 -44.99
CA LEU A 5 -40.23 10.65 -43.71
C LEU A 5 -40.03 9.48 -42.73
N THR A 6 -40.98 8.52 -42.68
CA THR A 6 -40.91 7.37 -41.78
C THR A 6 -39.78 6.41 -42.17
N ILE A 7 -39.53 6.22 -43.47
CA ILE A 7 -38.42 5.38 -43.95
C ILE A 7 -37.08 6.06 -43.67
N LEU A 8 -36.99 7.38 -43.83
CA LEU A 8 -35.75 8.13 -43.54
C LEU A 8 -35.41 8.11 -42.02
N ALA A 9 -36.41 8.23 -41.16
CA ALA A 9 -36.26 8.14 -39.73
C ALA A 9 -35.83 6.73 -39.27
N ALA A 10 -36.43 5.69 -39.83
CA ALA A 10 -36.06 4.29 -39.55
C ALA A 10 -34.65 3.95 -40.04
N CYS A 11 -34.23 4.44 -41.19
CA CYS A 11 -32.86 4.28 -41.69
C CYS A 11 -31.84 5.05 -40.82
N LEU A 12 -32.18 6.26 -40.38
CA LEU A 12 -31.29 7.04 -39.49
C LEU A 12 -31.09 6.39 -38.12
N THR A 13 -32.16 5.85 -37.53
CA THR A 13 -32.08 5.14 -36.25
C THR A 13 -31.29 3.83 -36.34
N THR A 14 -31.43 3.09 -37.45
CA THR A 14 -30.69 1.85 -37.69
C THR A 14 -29.21 2.13 -37.94
N VAL A 15 -28.88 3.18 -38.70
CA VAL A 15 -27.46 3.59 -38.92
C VAL A 15 -26.82 4.09 -37.63
N LEU A 16 -27.55 4.87 -36.82
CA LEU A 16 -27.05 5.34 -35.50
C LEU A 16 -26.84 4.16 -34.53
N ALA A 17 -27.74 3.18 -34.52
CA ALA A 17 -27.60 1.97 -33.70
C ALA A 17 -26.41 1.11 -34.13
N ILE A 18 -26.19 0.94 -35.45
CA ILE A 18 -25.06 0.20 -36.01
C ILE A 18 -23.73 0.95 -35.74
N CYS A 19 -23.73 2.29 -35.84
CA CYS A 19 -22.56 3.09 -35.49
C CYS A 19 -22.26 3.07 -33.99
N ALA A 20 -23.28 3.11 -33.12
CA ALA A 20 -23.11 2.98 -31.68
C ALA A 20 -22.55 1.58 -31.31
N GLN A 21 -23.09 0.51 -31.92
CA GLN A 21 -22.61 -0.85 -31.69
C GLN A 21 -21.18 -1.09 -32.22
N LYS A 22 -20.76 -0.39 -33.31
CA LYS A 22 -19.36 -0.40 -33.78
C LYS A 22 -18.43 0.36 -32.85
N ARG A 23 -18.87 1.47 -32.24
CA ARG A 23 -18.07 2.26 -31.29
C ARG A 23 -17.82 1.46 -30.01
N ASP A 24 -18.84 0.83 -29.43
CA ASP A 24 -18.72 0.03 -28.21
C ASP A 24 -17.67 -1.10 -28.30
N LYS A 25 -17.35 -1.55 -29.51
CA LYS A 25 -16.40 -2.63 -29.77
C LYS A 25 -14.93 -2.19 -29.58
N TYR A 26 -14.63 -0.91 -29.74
CA TYR A 26 -13.25 -0.37 -29.77
C TYR A 26 -13.01 0.72 -28.73
N GLU A 27 -13.98 1.02 -27.87
CA GLU A 27 -13.87 2.11 -26.90
C GLU A 27 -13.63 1.59 -25.48
N PHE A 28 -13.07 2.47 -24.66
CA PHE A 28 -13.01 2.28 -23.23
C PHE A 28 -14.39 2.55 -22.61
N LYS A 29 -14.80 1.74 -21.65
CA LYS A 29 -15.90 2.05 -20.75
C LYS A 29 -15.32 2.38 -19.37
N ARG A 30 -15.56 3.60 -18.91
CA ARG A 30 -14.95 4.14 -17.71
C ARG A 30 -13.41 4.09 -17.82
N ASN A 31 -12.75 3.30 -16.99
CA ASN A 31 -11.30 3.17 -16.94
C ASN A 31 -10.75 1.88 -17.59
N LEU A 32 -11.59 1.08 -18.21
CA LEU A 32 -11.20 -0.21 -18.79
C LEU A 32 -11.53 -0.29 -20.29
N PRO A 33 -10.67 -0.95 -21.08
CA PRO A 33 -11.03 -1.33 -22.46
C PRO A 33 -12.14 -2.39 -22.43
N VAL A 34 -12.97 -2.43 -23.47
CA VAL A 34 -14.10 -3.38 -23.57
C VAL A 34 -13.68 -4.86 -23.54
N TYR A 35 -12.43 -5.15 -23.82
CA TYR A 35 -11.84 -6.49 -23.77
C TYR A 35 -11.02 -6.78 -22.50
N ALA A 36 -11.20 -5.99 -21.44
CA ALA A 36 -10.43 -6.14 -20.19
C ALA A 36 -10.54 -7.55 -19.60
N ASP A 37 -11.76 -8.13 -19.62
CA ASP A 37 -11.96 -9.49 -19.07
C ASP A 37 -11.18 -10.55 -19.87
N SER A 38 -11.05 -10.36 -21.20
CA SER A 38 -10.22 -11.25 -22.02
C SER A 38 -8.73 -11.12 -21.67
N LEU A 39 -8.24 -9.90 -21.48
CA LEU A 39 -6.84 -9.68 -21.05
C LEU A 39 -6.56 -10.31 -19.69
N ILE A 40 -7.51 -10.22 -18.75
CA ILE A 40 -7.38 -10.80 -17.42
C ILE A 40 -7.44 -12.33 -17.49
N ALA A 41 -8.29 -12.91 -18.33
CA ALA A 41 -8.39 -14.36 -18.51
C ALA A 41 -7.10 -15.00 -19.05
N ASP A 42 -6.28 -14.24 -19.77
CA ASP A 42 -4.98 -14.69 -20.27
C ASP A 42 -3.87 -14.70 -19.19
N LEU A 43 -4.15 -14.16 -17.99
CA LEU A 43 -3.18 -14.13 -16.88
C LEU A 43 -3.16 -15.49 -16.15
N THR A 44 -2.07 -16.22 -16.30
CA THR A 44 -1.89 -17.57 -15.73
C THR A 44 -1.10 -17.58 -14.42
N TYR A 45 -0.45 -16.47 -14.08
CA TYR A 45 0.42 -16.35 -12.90
C TYR A 45 1.44 -17.49 -12.76
N PRO A 46 2.31 -17.68 -13.74
CA PRO A 46 3.18 -18.86 -13.81
C PRO A 46 4.21 -18.96 -12.67
N LEU A 47 4.41 -17.88 -11.93
CA LEU A 47 5.32 -17.87 -10.78
C LEU A 47 4.57 -17.89 -9.43
N ALA A 48 3.25 -18.07 -9.41
CA ALA A 48 2.52 -18.29 -8.17
C ALA A 48 2.93 -19.61 -7.51
N TRP A 49 2.93 -19.65 -6.16
CA TRP A 49 3.16 -20.91 -5.45
C TRP A 49 2.06 -21.92 -5.80
N GLY A 50 2.47 -23.09 -6.23
CA GLY A 50 1.55 -24.12 -6.74
C GLY A 50 1.31 -24.12 -8.26
N ASN A 51 1.59 -23.01 -8.97
CA ASN A 51 1.58 -22.96 -10.44
C ASN A 51 3.00 -23.09 -11.03
N SER A 52 4.00 -22.71 -10.25
CA SER A 52 5.41 -22.76 -10.62
C SER A 52 5.93 -24.19 -10.61
N ASP A 53 6.89 -24.51 -11.50
CA ASP A 53 7.65 -25.77 -11.47
C ASP A 53 8.62 -25.84 -10.28
N ILE A 54 8.82 -24.76 -9.53
CA ILE A 54 9.68 -24.71 -8.35
C ILE A 54 8.94 -25.35 -7.17
N THR A 55 9.43 -26.48 -6.68
CA THR A 55 8.81 -27.23 -5.59
C THR A 55 9.40 -26.96 -4.21
N ASP A 56 10.63 -26.41 -4.13
CA ASP A 56 11.21 -25.93 -2.87
C ASP A 56 10.69 -24.52 -2.55
N PHE A 57 10.06 -24.36 -1.39
CA PHE A 57 9.46 -23.09 -1.00
C PHE A 57 10.49 -21.96 -0.85
N GLY A 58 11.68 -22.27 -0.34
CA GLY A 58 12.75 -21.27 -0.18
C GLY A 58 13.29 -20.80 -1.54
N GLU A 59 13.43 -21.71 -2.51
CA GLU A 59 13.80 -21.36 -3.89
C GLU A 59 12.70 -20.53 -4.56
N TRP A 60 11.45 -20.96 -4.43
CA TRP A 60 10.30 -20.20 -4.94
C TRP A 60 10.26 -18.78 -4.37
N LYS A 61 10.37 -18.64 -3.05
CA LYS A 61 10.37 -17.34 -2.38
C LYS A 61 11.45 -16.42 -2.93
N ARG A 62 12.67 -16.95 -3.15
CA ARG A 62 13.76 -16.16 -3.76
C ARG A 62 13.45 -15.76 -5.20
N ALA A 63 12.96 -16.69 -6.01
CA ALA A 63 12.61 -16.45 -7.41
C ALA A 63 11.46 -15.46 -7.57
N ALA A 64 10.39 -15.61 -6.76
CA ALA A 64 9.24 -14.72 -6.76
C ALA A 64 9.64 -13.31 -6.30
N ARG A 65 10.42 -13.17 -5.21
CA ARG A 65 10.94 -11.88 -4.72
C ARG A 65 11.83 -11.22 -5.77
N GLN A 66 12.72 -11.99 -6.40
CA GLN A 66 13.59 -11.47 -7.47
C GLN A 66 12.75 -10.94 -8.65
N LYS A 67 11.69 -11.68 -9.04
CA LYS A 67 10.79 -11.22 -10.10
C LYS A 67 10.10 -9.91 -9.77
N VAL A 68 9.71 -9.68 -8.51
CA VAL A 68 9.18 -8.38 -8.08
C VAL A 68 10.24 -7.29 -8.28
N PHE A 69 11.47 -7.51 -7.82
CA PHE A 69 12.57 -6.54 -8.01
C PHE A 69 12.92 -6.33 -9.49
N ASP A 70 12.88 -7.35 -10.33
CA ASP A 70 13.10 -7.22 -11.79
C ASP A 70 12.08 -6.28 -12.45
N CYS A 71 10.84 -6.25 -11.94
CA CYS A 71 9.78 -5.37 -12.41
C CYS A 71 9.84 -3.95 -11.80
N MET A 72 10.59 -3.78 -10.70
CA MET A 72 10.67 -2.51 -9.96
C MET A 72 11.73 -1.54 -10.47
N LEU A 73 12.65 -1.98 -11.35
CA LEU A 73 13.83 -1.21 -11.73
C LEU A 73 14.91 -1.13 -10.62
N PRO A 74 16.13 -0.66 -10.96
CA PRO A 74 17.20 -0.57 -9.97
C PRO A 74 16.84 0.31 -8.78
N PRO A 75 17.17 -0.10 -7.56
CA PRO A 75 16.94 0.71 -6.37
C PRO A 75 17.76 2.01 -6.41
N PRO A 76 17.28 3.09 -5.78
CA PRO A 76 18.09 4.26 -5.52
C PRO A 76 19.38 3.86 -4.78
N PRO A 77 20.55 4.44 -5.12
CA PRO A 77 21.79 4.08 -4.47
C PRO A 77 21.76 4.42 -2.97
N ARG A 78 22.18 3.47 -2.16
CA ARG A 78 22.26 3.66 -0.70
C ARG A 78 23.24 4.77 -0.34
N PRO A 79 23.03 5.46 0.80
CA PRO A 79 23.98 6.46 1.29
C PRO A 79 25.31 5.80 1.71
N GLU A 80 26.42 6.50 1.44
CA GLU A 80 27.73 6.05 1.86
C GLU A 80 27.88 6.09 3.40
N GLY A 81 28.37 5.01 3.98
CA GLY A 81 28.56 4.90 5.44
C GLY A 81 27.27 4.62 6.23
N GLY A 82 26.21 4.15 5.55
CA GLY A 82 24.94 3.77 6.16
C GLY A 82 23.96 4.94 6.30
N TYR A 83 22.78 4.64 6.83
CA TYR A 83 21.71 5.62 7.01
C TYR A 83 22.06 6.64 8.08
N LYS A 84 21.83 7.91 7.78
CA LYS A 84 22.02 9.05 8.70
C LYS A 84 20.71 9.79 8.86
N ALA A 85 20.43 10.26 10.05
CA ALA A 85 19.29 11.09 10.34
C ALA A 85 19.70 12.35 11.08
N LYS A 86 19.10 13.49 10.71
CA LYS A 86 19.21 14.75 11.44
C LYS A 86 17.93 14.97 12.22
N VAL A 87 18.04 15.18 13.52
CA VAL A 87 16.89 15.60 14.34
C VAL A 87 16.61 17.06 14.06
N ILE A 88 15.41 17.35 13.58
CA ILE A 88 14.94 18.72 13.27
C ILE A 88 14.21 19.30 14.48
N PHE A 89 13.42 18.48 15.15
CA PHE A 89 12.64 18.87 16.32
C PHE A 89 12.42 17.66 17.24
N GLU A 90 12.33 17.88 18.54
CA GLU A 90 12.04 16.86 19.55
C GLU A 90 11.09 17.45 20.60
N GLU A 91 10.12 16.69 21.02
CA GLU A 91 9.23 17.01 22.14
C GLU A 91 8.93 15.77 22.98
N GLN A 92 8.68 15.98 24.26
CA GLN A 92 8.18 14.94 25.16
C GLN A 92 6.65 14.92 25.10
N ARG A 93 6.08 13.75 24.95
CA ARG A 93 4.65 13.48 25.04
C ARG A 93 4.33 12.53 26.17
N ASP A 94 3.07 12.29 26.44
CA ASP A 94 2.62 11.38 27.49
C ASP A 94 3.00 9.92 27.17
N GLY A 95 4.05 9.43 27.82
CA GLY A 95 4.58 8.07 27.71
C GLY A 95 5.58 7.81 26.58
N TYR A 96 5.96 8.82 25.81
CA TYR A 96 6.94 8.67 24.73
C TYR A 96 7.54 10.01 24.28
N LYS A 97 8.70 9.93 23.65
CA LYS A 97 9.37 11.04 22.98
C LYS A 97 9.05 11.04 21.50
N ALA A 98 8.69 12.19 20.93
CA ALA A 98 8.43 12.38 19.51
C ALA A 98 9.54 13.20 18.86
N ARG A 99 10.04 12.75 17.71
CA ARG A 99 11.07 13.43 16.91
C ARG A 99 10.63 13.61 15.48
N LYS A 100 10.89 14.81 14.93
CA LYS A 100 10.92 15.06 13.49
C LYS A 100 12.34 14.88 13.00
N LEU A 101 12.51 14.05 11.98
CA LEU A 101 13.79 13.71 11.39
C LEU A 101 13.82 14.02 9.90
N GLU A 102 15.02 14.33 9.40
CA GLU A 102 15.39 14.16 8.00
C GLU A 102 16.29 12.94 7.89
N ILE A 103 15.85 11.88 7.23
CA ILE A 103 16.58 10.63 7.08
C ILE A 103 17.16 10.56 5.67
N GLN A 104 18.47 10.38 5.55
CA GLN A 104 19.12 10.14 4.26
C GLN A 104 18.89 8.69 3.85
N LEU A 105 17.81 8.43 3.08
CA LEU A 105 17.48 7.09 2.58
C LEU A 105 18.25 6.72 1.32
N SER A 106 18.70 7.72 0.56
CA SER A 106 19.51 7.54 -0.65
C SER A 106 20.69 8.52 -0.66
N ARG A 107 21.72 8.20 -1.45
CA ARG A 107 22.80 9.15 -1.73
C ARG A 107 22.28 10.46 -2.35
N TYR A 108 21.11 10.43 -2.98
CA TYR A 108 20.55 11.56 -3.74
C TYR A 108 19.53 12.40 -2.97
N TYR A 109 18.91 11.87 -1.92
CA TYR A 109 17.84 12.57 -1.22
C TYR A 109 17.69 12.16 0.24
N THR A 110 17.07 13.05 1.00
CA THR A 110 16.57 12.82 2.35
C THR A 110 15.05 12.71 2.36
N VAL A 111 14.50 12.06 3.38
CA VAL A 111 13.05 11.86 3.55
C VAL A 111 12.64 12.38 4.92
N PRO A 112 11.61 13.25 5.00
CA PRO A 112 11.05 13.67 6.28
C PRO A 112 10.34 12.50 6.95
N ALA A 113 10.51 12.41 8.27
CA ALA A 113 9.96 11.32 9.07
C ALA A 113 9.59 11.79 10.48
N TYR A 114 8.64 11.09 11.10
CA TYR A 114 8.43 11.11 12.53
C TYR A 114 8.89 9.79 13.14
N VAL A 115 9.57 9.89 14.28
CA VAL A 115 9.92 8.76 15.13
C VAL A 115 9.37 8.98 16.52
N LEU A 116 8.62 8.01 17.03
CA LEU A 116 8.13 7.98 18.39
C LEU A 116 8.88 6.90 19.17
N ILE A 117 9.44 7.26 20.33
CA ILE A 117 10.25 6.37 21.15
C ILE A 117 9.60 6.27 22.53
N PRO A 118 9.11 5.09 22.97
CA PRO A 118 8.52 4.92 24.29
C PRO A 118 9.47 5.30 25.41
N ASP A 119 8.93 5.83 26.50
CA ASP A 119 9.69 6.04 27.73
C ASP A 119 10.12 4.69 28.32
N GLY A 120 11.28 4.66 28.99
CA GLY A 120 11.79 3.46 29.64
C GLY A 120 13.10 2.94 29.05
N LYS A 121 13.39 1.69 29.36
CA LYS A 121 14.65 1.05 28.97
C LYS A 121 14.43 0.10 27.82
N GLY A 122 14.90 0.49 26.62
CA GLY A 122 14.89 -0.37 25.43
C GLY A 122 15.96 -1.48 25.46
N PRO A 123 16.20 -2.18 24.32
CA PRO A 123 15.58 -1.93 23.04
C PRO A 123 14.12 -2.40 22.98
N PHE A 124 13.28 -1.65 22.26
CA PHE A 124 11.84 -1.89 22.14
C PHE A 124 11.50 -2.61 20.82
N PRO A 125 10.37 -3.34 20.74
CA PRO A 125 9.80 -3.71 19.46
C PRO A 125 9.43 -2.45 18.68
N ALA A 126 9.40 -2.54 17.35
CA ALA A 126 9.15 -1.38 16.50
C ALA A 126 8.12 -1.66 15.43
N VAL A 127 7.44 -0.60 14.96
CA VAL A 127 6.47 -0.67 13.87
C VAL A 127 6.71 0.46 12.88
N ASN A 128 6.89 0.12 11.59
CA ASN A 128 6.84 1.09 10.51
C ASN A 128 5.37 1.30 10.12
N VAL A 129 4.83 2.49 10.38
CA VAL A 129 3.43 2.86 10.13
C VAL A 129 3.34 3.64 8.83
N LEU A 130 2.71 3.05 7.84
CA LEU A 130 2.66 3.53 6.47
C LEU A 130 1.33 4.24 6.21
N HIS A 131 1.37 5.52 5.87
CA HIS A 131 0.17 6.32 5.68
C HIS A 131 -0.60 5.94 4.41
N ASP A 132 -1.89 6.27 4.38
CA ASP A 132 -2.81 6.04 3.27
C ASP A 132 -2.66 7.05 2.12
N HIS A 133 -3.32 6.76 0.98
CA HIS A 133 -3.40 7.65 -0.17
C HIS A 133 -4.35 8.81 0.07
N GLY A 134 -5.61 8.49 0.31
CA GLY A 134 -6.71 9.39 0.60
C GLY A 134 -6.99 10.48 -0.43
N ALA A 135 -6.26 10.52 -1.55
CA ALA A 135 -6.25 11.62 -2.52
C ALA A 135 -5.91 13.00 -1.88
N HIS A 136 -5.40 13.01 -0.65
CA HIS A 136 -4.98 14.18 0.09
C HIS A 136 -3.45 14.17 0.25
N LEU A 137 -2.77 14.88 -0.66
CA LEU A 137 -1.31 14.82 -0.79
C LEU A 137 -0.60 15.83 0.12
N PHE A 138 -1.34 16.77 0.69
CA PHE A 138 -0.78 17.85 1.53
C PHE A 138 -0.12 17.34 2.82
N ILE A 139 -0.64 16.24 3.40
CA ILE A 139 -0.08 15.57 4.57
C ILE A 139 0.27 14.11 4.24
N GLY A 140 1.31 13.59 4.88
CA GLY A 140 1.78 12.21 4.74
C GLY A 140 1.84 11.50 6.09
N LYS A 141 3.00 11.55 6.76
CA LYS A 141 3.23 10.98 8.10
C LYS A 141 2.26 11.53 9.16
N GLU A 142 1.76 12.74 8.98
CA GLU A 142 0.79 13.39 9.86
C GLU A 142 -0.61 12.75 9.79
N LYS A 143 -0.87 11.89 8.83
CA LYS A 143 -2.10 11.08 8.79
C LYS A 143 -2.14 10.02 9.87
N VAL A 144 -0.98 9.53 10.28
CA VAL A 144 -0.84 8.39 11.20
C VAL A 144 -0.17 8.73 12.52
N ILE A 145 0.53 9.85 12.60
CA ILE A 145 1.15 10.39 13.83
C ILE A 145 0.68 11.83 14.03
N SER A 146 0.25 12.15 15.23
CA SER A 146 -0.14 13.51 15.59
C SER A 146 0.97 14.51 15.24
N PRO A 147 0.68 15.60 14.54
CA PRO A 147 1.69 16.61 14.19
C PRO A 147 2.46 17.10 15.42
N LEU A 148 3.76 17.37 15.25
CA LEU A 148 4.60 17.95 16.30
C LEU A 148 4.33 19.46 16.41
N ALA A 149 4.66 20.02 17.55
CA ALA A 149 4.42 21.46 17.83
C ALA A 149 5.18 22.44 16.90
N CYS A 150 6.14 21.94 16.14
CA CYS A 150 6.87 22.71 15.13
C CYS A 150 6.16 22.82 13.77
N GLU A 151 5.04 22.09 13.57
CA GLU A 151 4.35 22.07 12.28
C GLU A 151 3.47 23.31 12.09
N ASP A 152 3.24 23.65 10.82
CA ASP A 152 2.35 24.73 10.44
C ASP A 152 0.89 24.43 10.87
N SER A 153 0.16 25.49 11.22
CA SER A 153 -1.23 25.38 11.67
C SER A 153 -2.14 24.70 10.63
N THR A 154 -1.84 24.82 9.34
CA THR A 154 -2.59 24.17 8.27
C THR A 154 -2.35 22.65 8.27
N VAL A 155 -1.10 22.22 8.46
CA VAL A 155 -0.75 20.79 8.63
C VAL A 155 -1.45 20.20 9.83
N ILE A 156 -1.43 20.93 10.97
CA ILE A 156 -2.09 20.49 12.22
C ILE A 156 -3.60 20.35 12.01
N ARG A 157 -4.25 21.33 11.38
CA ARG A 157 -5.67 21.28 11.09
C ARG A 157 -6.02 20.10 10.19
N ASP A 158 -5.34 19.96 9.06
CA ASP A 158 -5.60 18.93 8.07
C ASP A 158 -5.38 17.51 8.63
N ALA A 159 -4.35 17.32 9.46
CA ALA A 159 -4.09 16.05 10.14
C ALA A 159 -5.21 15.70 11.14
N ASN A 160 -5.70 16.69 11.92
CA ASN A 160 -6.79 16.47 12.87
C ASN A 160 -8.11 16.13 12.14
N GLU A 161 -8.39 16.80 11.01
CA GLU A 161 -9.55 16.47 10.17
C GLU A 161 -9.41 15.06 9.57
N TRP A 162 -8.21 14.70 9.12
CA TRP A 162 -7.94 13.37 8.56
C TRP A 162 -8.06 12.23 9.57
N ALA A 163 -7.76 12.51 10.84
CA ALA A 163 -7.87 11.54 11.93
C ALA A 163 -9.30 10.96 12.06
N ALA A 164 -10.32 11.59 11.49
CA ALA A 164 -11.68 11.03 11.45
C ALA A 164 -11.74 9.65 10.77
N GLY A 165 -10.91 9.38 9.74
CA GLY A 165 -10.78 8.07 9.10
C GLY A 165 -10.21 6.98 10.01
N TYR A 166 -9.58 7.40 11.10
CA TYR A 166 -9.03 6.57 12.18
C TYR A 166 -9.85 6.72 13.48
N GLU A 167 -11.10 7.17 13.39
CA GLU A 167 -11.98 7.46 14.54
C GLU A 167 -11.37 8.44 15.56
N GLY A 168 -10.66 9.45 15.08
CA GLY A 168 -10.04 10.50 15.89
C GLY A 168 -8.82 10.01 16.70
N GLN A 169 -8.19 8.90 16.33
CA GLN A 169 -7.00 8.37 16.98
C GLN A 169 -5.83 8.30 16.01
N PHE A 170 -4.71 8.94 16.35
CA PHE A 170 -3.46 8.77 15.60
C PHE A 170 -2.87 7.40 15.90
N TYR A 171 -2.82 6.56 14.88
CA TYR A 171 -2.46 5.15 15.02
C TYR A 171 -1.02 4.95 15.53
N GLY A 172 -0.07 5.75 15.05
CA GLY A 172 1.31 5.71 15.51
C GLY A 172 1.46 6.10 16.99
N ASP A 173 0.77 7.14 17.43
CA ASP A 173 0.76 7.56 18.84
C ASP A 173 0.17 6.47 19.75
N TYR A 174 -0.89 5.80 19.27
CA TYR A 174 -1.47 4.67 20.02
C TYR A 174 -0.49 3.52 20.20
N LEU A 175 0.28 3.16 19.16
CA LEU A 175 1.32 2.12 19.26
C LEU A 175 2.48 2.56 20.15
N ALA A 176 2.92 3.81 20.08
CA ALA A 176 4.01 4.34 20.91
C ALA A 176 3.65 4.31 22.39
N LYS A 177 2.44 4.72 22.78
CA LYS A 177 1.90 4.62 24.14
C LYS A 177 1.83 3.17 24.65
N ASN A 178 1.82 2.20 23.74
CA ASN A 178 1.77 0.78 24.07
C ASN A 178 3.14 0.08 23.96
N GLY A 179 4.25 0.85 23.93
CA GLY A 179 5.59 0.32 24.08
C GLY A 179 6.31 -0.04 22.78
N PHE A 180 5.87 0.46 21.64
CA PHE A 180 6.54 0.27 20.36
C PHE A 180 7.26 1.55 19.92
N VAL A 181 8.51 1.41 19.44
CA VAL A 181 9.09 2.48 18.61
C VAL A 181 8.31 2.54 17.32
N VAL A 182 7.91 3.74 16.91
CA VAL A 182 7.15 3.96 15.69
C VAL A 182 7.93 4.83 14.72
N LEU A 183 8.00 4.42 13.47
CA LEU A 183 8.49 5.23 12.37
C LEU A 183 7.35 5.49 11.38
N ALA A 184 7.22 6.72 10.90
CA ALA A 184 6.40 7.07 9.74
C ALA A 184 7.17 8.06 8.85
N THR A 185 7.24 7.75 7.55
CA THR A 185 7.86 8.60 6.54
C THR A 185 6.83 9.14 5.56
N ASP A 186 7.08 10.30 4.98
CA ASP A 186 6.30 10.76 3.83
C ASP A 186 6.63 9.91 2.60
N ALA A 187 5.63 9.32 1.97
CA ALA A 187 5.78 8.71 0.67
C ALA A 187 6.08 9.78 -0.40
N PRO A 188 6.72 9.41 -1.53
CA PRO A 188 6.88 10.33 -2.66
C PRO A 188 5.56 10.99 -3.04
N MET A 189 5.53 12.29 -3.17
CA MET A 189 4.36 13.15 -3.46
C MET A 189 3.44 13.47 -2.28
N TRP A 190 3.67 12.92 -1.08
CA TRP A 190 2.89 13.28 0.12
C TRP A 190 3.69 14.12 1.10
N GLY A 191 2.97 14.87 1.93
CA GLY A 191 3.54 15.70 2.99
C GLY A 191 4.60 16.66 2.45
N GLU A 192 5.70 16.79 3.15
CA GLU A 192 6.80 17.68 2.77
C GLU A 192 7.51 17.27 1.46
N ARG A 193 7.31 16.04 0.98
CA ARG A 193 7.82 15.57 -0.31
C ARG A 193 6.90 15.94 -1.49
N GLY A 194 5.69 16.39 -1.23
CA GLY A 194 4.68 16.73 -2.22
C GLY A 194 4.23 18.18 -2.20
N GLN A 195 4.66 18.98 -1.26
CA GLN A 195 4.27 20.39 -1.06
C GLN A 195 4.80 21.33 -2.15
N MET A 196 4.71 20.91 -3.38
CA MET A 196 4.80 21.84 -4.48
C MET A 196 3.51 22.66 -4.51
N GLU A 197 3.61 23.95 -4.84
CA GLU A 197 2.46 24.83 -4.99
C GLU A 197 1.37 24.12 -5.81
N GLY A 198 0.24 23.82 -5.18
CA GLY A 198 -0.88 23.09 -5.77
C GLY A 198 -0.63 21.60 -6.02
N ALA A 199 -0.07 20.85 -5.05
CA ALA A 199 -0.05 19.39 -5.10
C ALA A 199 -1.47 18.81 -5.24
N ARG A 200 -1.90 18.51 -6.46
CA ARG A 200 -3.20 17.95 -6.81
C ARG A 200 -3.01 16.60 -7.49
N ARG A 201 -4.07 15.83 -7.57
CA ARG A 201 -4.05 14.49 -8.15
C ARG A 201 -3.63 14.47 -9.61
N ASP A 202 -4.05 15.45 -10.41
CA ASP A 202 -3.67 15.58 -11.81
C ASP A 202 -2.14 15.76 -11.99
N ARG A 203 -1.48 16.47 -11.07
CA ARG A 203 -0.03 16.58 -11.07
C ARG A 203 0.67 15.30 -10.64
N TYR A 204 0.09 14.56 -9.69
CA TYR A 204 0.59 13.26 -9.29
C TYR A 204 0.67 12.30 -10.48
N ASP A 205 -0.41 12.16 -11.25
CA ASP A 205 -0.45 11.29 -12.41
C ASP A 205 0.55 11.73 -13.50
N MET A 206 0.68 13.03 -13.73
CA MET A 206 1.66 13.59 -14.66
C MET A 206 3.10 13.30 -14.23
N ILE A 207 3.43 13.50 -12.95
CA ILE A 207 4.78 13.26 -12.43
C ILE A 207 5.10 11.77 -12.48
N ALA A 208 4.17 10.91 -12.09
CA ALA A 208 4.34 9.46 -12.18
C ALA A 208 4.58 9.03 -13.63
N GLY A 209 3.82 9.57 -14.61
CA GLY A 209 4.05 9.35 -16.03
C GLY A 209 5.43 9.81 -16.50
N ASN A 210 5.88 11.00 -16.06
CA ASN A 210 7.21 11.50 -16.37
C ASN A 210 8.32 10.61 -15.79
N MET A 211 8.17 10.11 -14.57
CA MET A 211 9.13 9.18 -13.96
C MET A 211 9.24 7.88 -14.77
N MET A 212 8.12 7.35 -15.27
CA MET A 212 8.13 6.16 -16.13
C MET A 212 8.95 6.35 -17.41
N MET A 213 9.04 7.56 -17.95
CA MET A 213 9.93 7.86 -19.12
C MET A 213 11.42 7.66 -18.80
N TYR A 214 11.81 7.79 -17.54
CA TYR A 214 13.17 7.50 -17.05
C TYR A 214 13.29 6.07 -16.47
N GLY A 215 12.27 5.25 -16.67
CA GLY A 215 12.27 3.89 -16.17
C GLY A 215 12.04 3.77 -14.67
N ILE A 216 11.43 4.73 -14.00
CA ILE A 216 11.13 4.71 -12.57
C ILE A 216 9.61 4.75 -12.41
N ASP A 217 9.01 3.71 -11.84
CA ASP A 217 7.60 3.78 -11.45
C ASP A 217 7.43 4.27 -10.00
N MET A 218 6.31 4.93 -9.74
CA MET A 218 6.02 5.54 -8.45
C MET A 218 5.89 4.50 -7.34
N SER A 219 5.30 3.35 -7.64
CA SER A 219 5.12 2.26 -6.68
C SER A 219 6.45 1.63 -6.27
N ALA A 220 7.38 1.45 -7.23
CA ALA A 220 8.72 0.96 -6.96
C ALA A 220 9.52 1.95 -6.11
N TYR A 221 9.48 3.24 -6.47
CA TYR A 221 10.16 4.28 -5.70
C TYR A 221 9.69 4.29 -4.24
N MET A 222 8.39 4.27 -4.02
CA MET A 222 7.80 4.21 -2.68
C MET A 222 8.21 2.94 -1.92
N THR A 223 8.20 1.78 -2.60
CA THR A 223 8.57 0.50 -1.99
C THR A 223 10.05 0.46 -1.58
N TYR A 224 10.95 1.00 -2.39
CA TYR A 224 12.38 1.11 -2.03
C TYR A 224 12.60 2.04 -0.83
N ASP A 225 11.85 3.14 -0.76
CA ASP A 225 11.92 4.03 0.41
C ASP A 225 11.40 3.34 1.68
N ASP A 226 10.34 2.54 1.59
CA ASP A 226 9.80 1.77 2.72
C ASP A 226 10.80 0.71 3.22
N ILE A 227 11.50 0.04 2.30
CA ILE A 227 12.59 -0.90 2.62
C ILE A 227 13.73 -0.16 3.31
N ALA A 228 14.20 0.95 2.74
CA ALA A 228 15.29 1.74 3.29
C ALA A 228 14.94 2.36 4.67
N ALA A 229 13.71 2.85 4.83
CA ALA A 229 13.21 3.37 6.10
C ALA A 229 13.14 2.27 7.18
N THR A 230 12.77 1.03 6.80
CA THR A 230 12.78 -0.11 7.71
C THR A 230 14.19 -0.53 8.10
N GLU A 231 15.15 -0.50 7.17
CA GLU A 231 16.56 -0.74 7.45
C GLU A 231 17.14 0.35 8.38
N PHE A 232 16.75 1.61 8.17
CA PHE A 232 17.09 2.69 9.12
C PHE A 232 16.50 2.41 10.50
N LEU A 233 15.22 2.07 10.59
CA LEU A 233 14.56 1.73 11.86
C LEU A 233 15.29 0.60 12.58
N ALA A 234 15.69 -0.45 11.86
CA ALA A 234 16.45 -1.58 12.39
C ALA A 234 17.87 -1.20 12.87
N SER A 235 18.41 -0.07 12.42
CA SER A 235 19.72 0.43 12.81
C SER A 235 19.70 1.30 14.07
N MET A 236 18.51 1.71 14.53
CA MET A 236 18.36 2.56 15.70
C MET A 236 18.71 1.80 17.00
N PRO A 237 19.47 2.40 17.93
CA PRO A 237 19.85 1.74 19.18
C PRO A 237 18.64 1.46 20.10
N GLU A 238 17.55 2.21 19.95
CA GLU A 238 16.31 2.03 20.71
C GLU A 238 15.48 0.84 20.24
N VAL A 239 15.81 0.24 19.07
CA VAL A 239 15.00 -0.77 18.38
C VAL A 239 15.59 -2.16 18.52
N ASP A 240 14.77 -3.12 18.93
CA ASP A 240 15.07 -4.53 18.75
C ASP A 240 14.81 -4.95 17.29
N LYS A 241 15.89 -5.06 16.53
CA LYS A 241 15.83 -5.42 15.11
C LYS A 241 15.23 -6.80 14.80
N GLY A 242 15.11 -7.65 15.81
CA GLY A 242 14.45 -8.96 15.72
C GLY A 242 12.92 -8.88 15.88
N ARG A 243 12.39 -7.72 16.30
CA ARG A 243 10.99 -7.49 16.61
C ARG A 243 10.44 -6.24 15.90
N ILE A 244 10.49 -6.25 14.56
CA ILE A 244 9.98 -5.15 13.72
C ILE A 244 8.74 -5.62 12.97
N GLY A 245 7.67 -4.83 13.04
CA GLY A 245 6.46 -4.99 12.27
C GLY A 245 6.18 -3.82 11.33
N CYS A 246 5.15 -3.95 10.52
CA CYS A 246 4.62 -2.86 9.73
C CYS A 246 3.09 -2.90 9.67
N THR A 247 2.49 -1.73 9.45
CA THR A 247 1.04 -1.60 9.32
C THR A 247 0.68 -0.37 8.50
N GLY A 248 -0.55 -0.33 8.04
CA GLY A 248 -1.14 0.84 7.40
C GLY A 248 -2.54 0.57 6.92
N TRP A 249 -3.24 1.63 6.56
CA TRP A 249 -4.58 1.61 5.99
C TRP A 249 -4.54 1.96 4.51
N SER A 250 -5.40 1.34 3.69
CA SER A 250 -5.53 1.66 2.26
C SER A 250 -4.20 1.51 1.51
N MET A 251 -3.66 2.53 0.84
CA MET A 251 -2.33 2.51 0.26
C MET A 251 -1.25 2.10 1.28
N GLY A 252 -1.40 2.50 2.55
CA GLY A 252 -0.50 2.06 3.62
C GLY A 252 -0.55 0.56 3.86
N ALA A 253 -1.72 -0.06 3.70
CA ALA A 253 -1.86 -1.52 3.76
C ALA A 253 -1.19 -2.21 2.57
N TYR A 254 -1.33 -1.67 1.35
CA TYR A 254 -0.59 -2.12 0.17
C TYR A 254 0.92 -2.09 0.43
N ARG A 255 1.43 -0.96 0.93
CA ARG A 255 2.84 -0.80 1.29
C ARG A 255 3.27 -1.80 2.37
N ALA A 256 2.41 -2.05 3.38
CA ALA A 256 2.74 -2.94 4.50
C ALA A 256 2.92 -4.40 4.06
N TRP A 257 2.00 -4.97 3.28
CA TRP A 257 2.17 -6.35 2.83
C TRP A 257 3.25 -6.48 1.75
N MET A 258 3.46 -5.46 0.91
CA MET A 258 4.58 -5.41 -0.02
C MET A 258 5.92 -5.39 0.73
N LEU A 259 6.04 -4.56 1.76
CA LEU A 259 7.22 -4.48 2.61
C LEU A 259 7.49 -5.81 3.33
N ALA A 260 6.45 -6.48 3.85
CA ALA A 260 6.59 -7.81 4.47
C ALA A 260 7.08 -8.86 3.46
N ALA A 261 6.65 -8.78 2.20
CA ALA A 261 7.11 -9.69 1.14
C ALA A 261 8.58 -9.46 0.75
N LEU A 262 9.08 -8.23 0.84
CA LEU A 262 10.39 -7.83 0.30
C LEU A 262 11.47 -7.58 1.34
N SER A 263 11.11 -7.43 2.63
CA SER A 263 12.07 -7.16 3.71
C SER A 263 12.12 -8.27 4.74
N ASP A 264 13.31 -8.78 5.04
CA ASP A 264 13.49 -9.81 6.06
C ASP A 264 13.46 -9.27 7.50
N TYR A 265 13.45 -7.94 7.66
CA TYR A 265 13.28 -7.31 8.97
C TYR A 265 11.85 -7.44 9.51
N ILE A 266 10.84 -7.51 8.64
CA ILE A 266 9.44 -7.57 9.06
C ILE A 266 9.09 -8.97 9.59
N LYS A 267 8.65 -9.03 10.85
CA LYS A 267 8.25 -10.26 11.56
C LYS A 267 6.74 -10.37 11.74
N ALA A 268 6.04 -9.22 11.75
CA ALA A 268 4.59 -9.16 11.78
C ALA A 268 4.08 -8.00 10.91
N ALA A 269 2.97 -8.20 10.19
CA ALA A 269 2.35 -7.14 9.38
C ALA A 269 0.83 -7.11 9.58
N VAL A 270 0.27 -5.89 9.65
CA VAL A 270 -1.19 -5.70 9.77
C VAL A 270 -1.69 -4.74 8.70
N PRO A 271 -1.95 -5.22 7.48
CA PRO A 271 -2.60 -4.44 6.42
C PRO A 271 -4.11 -4.28 6.67
N VAL A 272 -4.62 -3.02 6.63
CA VAL A 272 -6.04 -2.71 6.81
C VAL A 272 -6.65 -2.15 5.53
N CYS A 273 -7.71 -2.79 5.03
CA CYS A 273 -8.47 -2.39 3.84
C CYS A 273 -7.65 -2.29 2.55
N TRP A 274 -6.77 -3.27 2.29
CA TRP A 274 -6.16 -3.43 0.98
C TRP A 274 -5.68 -4.86 0.73
N MET A 275 -6.52 -5.70 0.17
CA MET A 275 -6.19 -6.98 -0.47
C MET A 275 -7.34 -7.37 -1.40
N ILE A 276 -7.01 -7.87 -2.60
CA ILE A 276 -7.97 -8.32 -3.59
C ILE A 276 -7.24 -9.06 -4.71
N THR A 277 -7.93 -9.85 -5.52
CA THR A 277 -7.39 -10.37 -6.79
C THR A 277 -7.59 -9.37 -7.93
N THR A 278 -6.66 -9.38 -8.91
CA THR A 278 -6.70 -8.46 -10.06
C THR A 278 -7.96 -8.66 -10.91
N ASP A 279 -8.41 -9.89 -11.12
CA ASP A 279 -9.58 -10.22 -11.92
C ASP A 279 -10.88 -9.63 -11.34
N GLU A 280 -11.01 -9.62 -10.02
CA GLU A 280 -12.16 -9.00 -9.36
C GLU A 280 -12.03 -7.46 -9.26
N GLN A 281 -10.83 -6.94 -9.09
CA GLN A 281 -10.61 -5.49 -9.02
C GLN A 281 -10.73 -4.80 -10.38
N MET A 282 -10.19 -5.41 -11.43
CA MET A 282 -10.04 -4.83 -12.77
C MET A 282 -11.02 -5.41 -13.78
N SER A 283 -12.07 -6.11 -13.33
CA SER A 283 -13.07 -6.71 -14.22
C SER A 283 -13.96 -5.66 -14.87
N PHE A 284 -14.41 -5.98 -16.08
CA PHE A 284 -15.40 -5.16 -16.78
C PHE A 284 -16.73 -5.08 -16.01
N LYS A 285 -17.06 -6.13 -15.25
CA LYS A 285 -18.21 -6.17 -14.33
C LYS A 285 -18.09 -5.12 -13.23
N TYR A 286 -16.90 -4.96 -12.65
CA TYR A 286 -16.68 -4.03 -11.56
C TYR A 286 -16.47 -2.59 -12.03
N GLN A 287 -15.69 -2.37 -13.07
CA GLN A 287 -15.45 -1.10 -13.76
C GLN A 287 -15.30 0.11 -12.84
N ARG A 288 -14.48 -0.03 -11.83
CA ARG A 288 -14.19 1.06 -10.92
C ARG A 288 -13.53 2.25 -11.64
N THR A 289 -13.93 3.47 -11.30
CA THR A 289 -13.39 4.69 -11.92
C THR A 289 -12.00 5.05 -11.44
N GLU A 290 -11.60 4.54 -10.28
CA GLU A 290 -10.30 4.82 -9.65
C GLU A 290 -9.73 3.58 -8.98
N ASN A 291 -8.43 3.35 -9.14
CA ASN A 291 -7.71 2.18 -8.59
C ASN A 291 -6.47 2.54 -7.77
N GLY A 292 -6.38 3.75 -7.23
CA GLY A 292 -5.18 4.21 -6.57
C GLY A 292 -4.02 4.54 -7.52
N GLY A 293 -4.24 4.41 -8.83
CA GLY A 293 -3.33 4.82 -9.87
C GLY A 293 -1.92 4.24 -9.75
N PHE A 294 -0.92 5.06 -9.95
CA PHE A 294 0.49 4.69 -9.95
C PHE A 294 1.07 4.30 -8.60
N ALA A 295 0.33 4.47 -7.50
CA ALA A 295 0.81 4.13 -6.16
C ALA A 295 0.89 2.61 -5.90
N ASN A 296 0.22 1.79 -6.69
CA ASN A 296 0.11 0.34 -6.49
C ASN A 296 0.23 -0.46 -7.79
N CYS A 297 1.00 0.06 -8.75
CA CYS A 297 1.16 -0.51 -10.07
C CYS A 297 2.64 -0.77 -10.37
N PHE A 298 3.01 -2.04 -10.56
CA PHE A 298 4.30 -2.41 -11.15
C PHE A 298 4.08 -2.90 -12.58
N PRO A 299 4.60 -2.20 -13.61
CA PRO A 299 4.42 -2.60 -14.99
C PRO A 299 4.90 -4.03 -15.25
N GLY A 300 4.03 -4.87 -15.82
CA GLY A 300 4.36 -6.24 -16.20
C GLY A 300 4.33 -7.29 -15.09
N LEU A 301 4.29 -6.91 -13.81
CA LEU A 301 4.33 -7.87 -12.70
C LEU A 301 3.13 -8.82 -12.68
N ARG A 302 1.94 -8.33 -13.09
CA ARG A 302 0.71 -9.14 -13.18
C ARG A 302 0.78 -10.30 -14.18
N ARG A 303 1.73 -10.30 -15.08
CA ARG A 303 1.98 -11.44 -15.97
C ARG A 303 2.61 -12.63 -15.24
N TRP A 304 3.15 -12.43 -14.03
CA TRP A 304 3.87 -13.41 -13.25
C TRP A 304 3.19 -13.77 -11.94
N LEU A 305 2.68 -12.75 -11.23
CA LEU A 305 2.14 -12.85 -9.87
C LEU A 305 0.97 -11.89 -9.71
N ASP A 306 -0.10 -12.34 -9.09
CA ASP A 306 -1.17 -11.46 -8.58
C ASP A 306 -0.84 -10.94 -7.18
N TYR A 307 -1.60 -9.99 -6.66
CA TYR A 307 -1.42 -9.40 -5.33
C TYR A 307 -1.32 -10.45 -4.21
N PRO A 308 -2.25 -11.43 -4.09
CA PRO A 308 -2.12 -12.45 -3.04
C PRO A 308 -0.87 -13.32 -3.20
N HIS A 309 -0.41 -13.57 -4.42
CA HIS A 309 0.83 -14.33 -4.65
C HIS A 309 2.06 -13.56 -4.19
N ILE A 310 2.07 -12.22 -4.42
CA ILE A 310 3.18 -11.37 -3.94
C ILE A 310 3.16 -11.31 -2.41
N ALA A 311 1.98 -11.10 -1.80
CA ALA A 311 1.85 -11.09 -0.35
C ALA A 311 2.29 -12.43 0.27
N SER A 312 2.07 -13.55 -0.44
CA SER A 312 2.49 -14.89 -0.01
C SER A 312 4.01 -15.09 0.05
N ILE A 313 4.80 -14.24 -0.61
CA ILE A 313 6.26 -14.21 -0.46
C ILE A 313 6.66 -13.91 1.00
N ALA A 314 5.81 -13.20 1.76
CA ALA A 314 6.07 -12.91 3.17
C ALA A 314 6.11 -14.18 4.05
N CYS A 315 5.45 -15.27 3.69
CA CYS A 315 5.42 -16.49 4.49
C CYS A 315 6.85 -16.92 4.88
N PRO A 316 7.12 -17.26 6.13
CA PRO A 316 6.25 -17.50 7.29
C PRO A 316 6.05 -16.26 8.22
N CYS A 317 6.15 -15.03 7.73
CA CYS A 317 5.85 -13.83 8.50
C CYS A 317 4.43 -13.91 9.09
N ALA A 318 4.24 -13.44 10.32
CA ALA A 318 2.90 -13.37 10.89
C ALA A 318 2.12 -12.21 10.23
N MET A 319 0.94 -12.48 9.67
CA MET A 319 0.14 -11.45 9.00
C MET A 319 -1.31 -11.48 9.46
N LEU A 320 -1.87 -10.29 9.70
CA LEU A 320 -3.28 -10.07 9.97
C LEU A 320 -3.85 -9.10 8.93
N PHE A 321 -4.71 -9.59 8.04
CA PHE A 321 -5.45 -8.74 7.12
C PHE A 321 -6.84 -8.44 7.68
N ILE A 322 -7.24 -7.16 7.65
CA ILE A 322 -8.59 -6.71 8.00
C ILE A 322 -9.16 -5.96 6.81
N ASN A 323 -10.24 -6.44 6.21
CA ASN A 323 -10.94 -5.77 5.12
C ASN A 323 -12.39 -5.47 5.50
N GLY A 324 -12.99 -4.44 4.90
CA GLY A 324 -14.38 -4.05 5.12
C GLY A 324 -15.35 -4.74 4.15
N ALA A 325 -16.43 -5.32 4.66
CA ALA A 325 -17.50 -5.89 3.84
C ALA A 325 -18.29 -4.79 3.08
N GLN A 326 -18.33 -3.58 3.61
CA GLN A 326 -18.97 -2.42 3.00
C GLN A 326 -17.99 -1.55 2.19
N ASP A 327 -16.74 -2.02 2.03
CA ASP A 327 -15.71 -1.29 1.28
C ASP A 327 -16.02 -1.31 -0.23
N LYS A 328 -16.32 -0.14 -0.77
CA LYS A 328 -16.65 0.03 -2.20
C LYS A 328 -15.41 -0.04 -3.11
N LEU A 329 -14.21 -0.04 -2.54
CA LEU A 329 -12.96 -0.10 -3.31
C LEU A 329 -12.51 -1.53 -3.55
N PHE A 330 -12.87 -2.45 -2.66
CA PHE A 330 -12.44 -3.84 -2.65
C PHE A 330 -13.63 -4.79 -2.50
N PRO A 331 -14.23 -5.27 -3.64
CA PRO A 331 -15.33 -6.22 -3.60
C PRO A 331 -15.00 -7.47 -2.76
N VAL A 332 -15.90 -7.85 -1.85
CA VAL A 332 -15.71 -8.96 -0.91
C VAL A 332 -15.35 -10.27 -1.61
N ALA A 333 -15.94 -10.56 -2.78
CA ALA A 333 -15.62 -11.76 -3.54
C ALA A 333 -14.14 -11.84 -3.93
N GLY A 334 -13.55 -10.72 -4.36
CA GLY A 334 -12.14 -10.65 -4.71
C GLY A 334 -11.23 -10.68 -3.48
N VAL A 335 -11.68 -10.09 -2.36
CA VAL A 335 -10.97 -10.16 -1.07
C VAL A 335 -10.91 -11.60 -0.58
N GLN A 336 -12.04 -12.31 -0.54
CA GLN A 336 -12.11 -13.71 -0.11
C GLN A 336 -11.23 -14.61 -0.97
N LYS A 337 -11.33 -14.46 -2.30
CA LYS A 337 -10.50 -15.22 -3.25
C LYS A 337 -9.00 -14.98 -3.01
N ALA A 338 -8.59 -13.75 -2.72
CA ALA A 338 -7.21 -13.44 -2.38
C ALA A 338 -6.77 -14.09 -1.06
N PHE A 339 -7.63 -14.08 -0.04
CA PHE A 339 -7.36 -14.71 1.24
C PHE A 339 -7.21 -16.23 1.10
N ASP A 340 -8.08 -16.88 0.32
CA ASP A 340 -8.01 -18.32 0.07
C ASP A 340 -6.67 -18.72 -0.59
N ILE A 341 -6.20 -17.94 -1.56
CA ILE A 341 -4.88 -18.13 -2.21
C ILE A 341 -3.74 -18.00 -1.17
N MET A 342 -3.81 -17.02 -0.30
CA MET A 342 -2.78 -16.81 0.72
C MET A 342 -2.79 -17.91 1.76
N HIS A 343 -3.96 -18.33 2.25
CA HIS A 343 -4.07 -19.44 3.20
C HIS A 343 -3.45 -20.73 2.67
N GLN A 344 -3.71 -21.09 1.40
CA GLN A 344 -3.08 -22.25 0.76
C GLN A 344 -1.55 -22.22 0.87
N THR A 345 -0.94 -21.02 0.76
CA THR A 345 0.52 -20.89 0.87
C THR A 345 0.98 -21.13 2.30
N TRP A 346 0.40 -20.48 3.32
CA TRP A 346 0.79 -20.66 4.73
C TRP A 346 0.52 -22.09 5.23
N GLU A 347 -0.59 -22.69 4.85
CA GLU A 347 -0.95 -24.06 5.17
C GLU A 347 0.04 -25.06 4.55
N SER A 348 0.43 -24.86 3.29
CA SER A 348 1.44 -25.71 2.62
C SER A 348 2.79 -25.74 3.33
N GLN A 349 3.10 -24.69 4.12
CA GLN A 349 4.32 -24.59 4.91
C GLN A 349 4.13 -25.00 6.38
N GLY A 350 2.95 -25.50 6.77
CA GLY A 350 2.65 -25.92 8.13
C GLY A 350 2.58 -24.78 9.16
N VAL A 351 2.36 -23.55 8.71
CA VAL A 351 2.30 -22.34 9.54
C VAL A 351 1.01 -21.54 9.32
N GLY A 352 -0.09 -22.22 9.01
CA GLY A 352 -1.38 -21.59 8.71
C GLY A 352 -1.90 -20.67 9.84
N ASP A 353 -1.55 -20.95 11.09
CA ASP A 353 -1.91 -20.14 12.27
C ASP A 353 -1.23 -18.76 12.29
N ARG A 354 -0.22 -18.53 11.45
CA ARG A 354 0.47 -17.23 11.32
C ARG A 354 -0.19 -16.28 10.34
N LEU A 355 -1.14 -16.74 9.54
CA LEU A 355 -1.97 -15.91 8.68
C LEU A 355 -3.39 -15.82 9.24
N VAL A 356 -3.80 -14.63 9.60
CA VAL A 356 -5.17 -14.31 10.03
C VAL A 356 -5.79 -13.37 9.03
N THR A 357 -7.00 -13.69 8.56
CA THR A 357 -7.75 -12.86 7.60
C THR A 357 -9.15 -12.61 8.13
N GLU A 358 -9.55 -11.35 8.17
CA GLU A 358 -10.81 -10.93 8.76
C GLU A 358 -11.55 -10.00 7.78
N ILE A 359 -12.84 -10.22 7.60
CA ILE A 359 -13.74 -9.33 6.85
C ILE A 359 -14.77 -8.81 7.84
N TRP A 360 -14.71 -7.52 8.14
CA TRP A 360 -15.55 -6.86 9.12
C TRP A 360 -16.72 -6.12 8.47
N ASP A 361 -17.82 -5.96 9.18
CA ASP A 361 -18.95 -5.15 8.73
C ASP A 361 -18.66 -3.64 8.90
N MET A 362 -17.74 -3.15 8.05
CA MET A 362 -17.29 -1.76 8.05
C MET A 362 -17.01 -1.25 6.62
N PRO A 363 -17.07 0.08 6.40
CA PRO A 363 -16.64 0.71 5.15
C PRO A 363 -15.11 0.75 5.05
N HIS A 364 -14.58 1.46 4.04
CA HIS A 364 -13.15 1.72 3.87
C HIS A 364 -12.62 2.65 4.98
N SER A 365 -12.18 2.10 6.10
CA SER A 365 -11.74 2.84 7.30
C SER A 365 -10.73 2.03 8.13
N CYS A 366 -10.08 2.69 9.10
CA CYS A 366 -9.22 2.06 10.08
C CYS A 366 -9.70 2.42 11.51
N PRO A 367 -10.84 1.87 11.97
CA PRO A 367 -11.43 2.24 13.25
C PRO A 367 -10.54 1.86 14.43
N ARG A 368 -10.79 2.43 15.62
CA ARG A 368 -10.04 2.13 16.85
C ARG A 368 -10.01 0.64 17.17
N GLU A 369 -11.07 -0.08 16.84
CA GLU A 369 -11.14 -1.53 17.02
C GLU A 369 -10.10 -2.27 16.15
N ALA A 370 -9.93 -1.86 14.88
CA ALA A 370 -8.89 -2.42 14.01
C ALA A 370 -7.48 -2.09 14.55
N GLN A 371 -7.26 -0.88 15.05
CA GLN A 371 -6.01 -0.48 15.67
C GLN A 371 -5.73 -1.29 16.96
N ARG A 372 -6.75 -1.54 17.79
CA ARG A 372 -6.65 -2.39 18.99
C ARG A 372 -6.31 -3.83 18.60
N ARG A 373 -7.00 -4.39 17.62
CA ARG A 373 -6.75 -5.74 17.10
C ARG A 373 -5.33 -5.90 16.56
N ALA A 374 -4.84 -4.88 15.84
CA ALA A 374 -3.46 -4.84 15.36
C ALA A 374 -2.44 -4.80 16.52
N LEU A 375 -2.69 -3.98 17.55
CA LEU A 375 -1.84 -3.92 18.74
C LEU A 375 -1.74 -5.29 19.43
N GLU A 376 -2.86 -5.99 19.60
CA GLU A 376 -2.89 -7.34 20.18
C GLU A 376 -2.08 -8.33 19.34
N PHE A 377 -2.21 -8.23 18.02
CA PHE A 377 -1.44 -9.04 17.08
C PHE A 377 0.06 -8.77 17.18
N PHE A 378 0.47 -7.50 17.22
CA PHE A 378 1.88 -7.15 17.42
C PHE A 378 2.42 -7.62 18.75
N LYS A 379 1.69 -7.46 19.86
CA LYS A 379 2.12 -7.95 21.19
C LYS A 379 2.30 -9.47 21.23
N LYS A 380 1.59 -10.21 20.38
CA LYS A 380 1.72 -11.67 20.28
C LYS A 380 2.92 -12.09 19.45
N HIS A 381 3.30 -11.33 18.41
CA HIS A 381 4.23 -11.77 17.39
C HIS A 381 5.55 -10.98 17.35
N LEU A 382 5.64 -9.86 18.09
CA LEU A 382 6.84 -9.04 18.28
C LEU A 382 7.26 -9.01 19.74
#